data_0688b1624ee4e1e29c0392f40387bc30
#
_entry.id   0688b1624ee4e1e29c0392f40387bc30
#
_cell.length_a   1.000
_cell.length_b   1.000
_cell.length_c   1.000
_cell.angle_alpha   90.00
_cell.angle_beta   90.00
_cell.angle_gamma   90.00
#
_symmetry.space_group_name_H-M   'P 1'
#
loop_
_entity.id
_entity.type
_entity.pdbx_description
1 polymer ?
#
loop_
_entity_poly.entity_id
_entity_poly.type
_entity_poly.pdbx_seq_one_letter_code
_entity_poly.pdbx_strand_id
1 'polypeptide(L)'
;MKLEMKETATEFLFFVNNEPAARIKKQTDRFDSFVFHEGDVVEWTCKTAKETDHMCMELEDCFEAKHIVVPAVSYDQNPWGKDHEYKGLEKDGIPYSFAYHRTAVPGATVSKGNRVSLAVCSSDTASGSMFIQNKKAVHRLIWPETESPQYLMADCFMPEYIGKIKPRCEFKGWIFFSDQCDADEKMMLYIWKQNIKRLHPKQSAQTIWDWSVEYAKKLYTHDGEIHAFNIGFRWDGNEWVKREEMKYEIGWCGQNASLAVSLLYDYQMNGNKDSLKKGLAVLDWWTQKARSKEGLLLTRYDPEDSLIDACNLGTAGCQLIEAYEQCERIGVRRTQYLTAALEICDFAMAHQRLDGGIAMSWNRDGSVHTLEGTAGAFLILPLVKAFEKTHKEKYNIAAVRAYSYYFREFKNCGYGTSGALDTCCIDKESVIPLLKGGIMLYEATGFERYLKMAQKAAWYLSTWQWHQSVVYPSDSILGKMGYDTFGGTAVSTSHHHIDPFALCYVEDLKKLAIFTKNTQWESRAFAIWYNASQGISDGTLMIGET
;
A
#
# COMPACT_ATOMS: atom_id res chain seq x y z
N MET A 1 24.61 -6.11 16.86
CA MET A 1 25.35 -5.01 16.23
C MET A 1 26.07 -4.19 17.31
N LYS A 2 27.28 -3.68 17.05
CA LYS A 2 27.97 -2.73 17.93
C LYS A 2 27.84 -1.34 17.33
N LEU A 3 27.14 -0.43 18.03
CA LEU A 3 26.97 0.95 17.63
C LEU A 3 27.79 1.85 18.56
N GLU A 4 28.65 2.69 17.99
CA GLU A 4 29.51 3.62 18.73
C GLU A 4 29.51 5.00 18.07
N MET A 5 29.75 6.03 18.85
CA MET A 5 29.95 7.39 18.38
C MET A 5 31.32 7.90 18.84
N LYS A 6 32.00 8.63 17.96
CA LYS A 6 33.20 9.39 18.27
C LYS A 6 32.98 10.88 17.96
N GLU A 7 33.32 11.71 18.88
CA GLU A 7 33.28 13.16 18.73
C GLU A 7 34.67 13.68 18.34
N THR A 8 34.72 14.50 17.31
CA THR A 8 35.92 15.21 16.86
C THR A 8 35.76 16.71 17.05
N ALA A 9 36.75 17.51 16.66
CA ALA A 9 36.66 18.97 16.71
C ALA A 9 35.56 19.51 15.78
N THR A 10 35.25 18.82 14.67
CA THR A 10 34.39 19.34 13.59
C THR A 10 33.11 18.52 13.35
N GLU A 11 33.05 17.29 13.86
CA GLU A 11 31.91 16.41 13.57
C GLU A 11 31.69 15.32 14.63
N PHE A 12 30.50 14.73 14.62
CA PHE A 12 30.15 13.47 15.28
C PHE A 12 30.12 12.35 14.25
N LEU A 13 30.85 11.27 14.52
CA LEU A 13 30.98 10.09 13.67
C LEU A 13 30.33 8.88 14.32
N PHE A 14 29.41 8.23 13.63
CA PHE A 14 28.75 7.01 14.07
C PHE A 14 29.38 5.81 13.38
N PHE A 15 29.60 4.74 14.12
CA PHE A 15 30.23 3.50 13.67
C PHE A 15 29.29 2.31 13.93
N VAL A 16 29.12 1.48 12.92
CA VAL A 16 28.45 0.19 13.01
C VAL A 16 29.49 -0.91 12.85
N ASN A 17 29.67 -1.77 13.86
CA ASN A 17 30.69 -2.83 13.84
C ASN A 17 32.10 -2.33 13.51
N ASN A 18 32.49 -1.19 14.05
CA ASN A 18 33.75 -0.45 13.84
C ASN A 18 33.92 0.20 12.45
N GLU A 19 32.94 0.10 11.54
CA GLU A 19 32.97 0.77 10.22
C GLU A 19 32.19 2.09 10.30
N PRO A 20 32.69 3.19 9.70
CA PRO A 20 31.94 4.47 9.68
C PRO A 20 30.60 4.30 8.97
N ALA A 21 29.52 4.69 9.62
CA ALA A 21 28.15 4.57 9.10
C ALA A 21 27.54 5.93 8.75
N ALA A 22 27.71 6.95 9.60
CA ALA A 22 27.15 8.26 9.37
C ALA A 22 27.96 9.37 10.07
N ARG A 23 27.75 10.62 9.66
CA ARG A 23 28.33 11.80 10.31
C ARG A 23 27.38 12.98 10.38
N ILE A 24 27.50 13.78 11.46
CA ILE A 24 26.87 15.08 11.61
C ILE A 24 27.96 16.12 11.82
N LYS A 25 27.99 17.16 11.00
CA LYS A 25 28.93 18.29 11.16
C LYS A 25 28.51 19.19 12.30
N LYS A 26 29.44 19.57 13.16
CA LYS A 26 29.20 20.54 14.23
C LYS A 26 28.95 21.93 13.65
N GLN A 27 28.04 22.67 14.27
CA GLN A 27 27.78 24.07 13.96
C GLN A 27 28.02 24.90 15.23
N THR A 28 28.49 26.13 15.06
CA THR A 28 28.97 26.96 16.16
C THR A 28 27.86 27.55 17.02
N ASP A 29 26.64 27.65 16.50
CA ASP A 29 25.48 28.31 17.13
C ASP A 29 24.52 27.29 17.81
N ARG A 30 24.88 26.00 17.80
CA ARG A 30 24.07 24.95 18.39
C ARG A 30 24.90 23.93 19.15
N PHE A 31 24.22 23.25 20.08
CA PHE A 31 24.77 22.16 20.85
C PHE A 31 23.98 20.86 20.59
N ASP A 32 24.60 19.91 19.91
CA ASP A 32 24.02 18.61 19.62
C ASP A 32 24.39 17.60 20.71
N SER A 33 23.42 16.78 21.11
CA SER A 33 23.59 15.69 22.06
C SER A 33 22.88 14.42 21.58
N PHE A 34 23.36 13.25 22.04
CA PHE A 34 22.90 11.96 21.57
C PHE A 34 22.67 11.02 22.75
N VAL A 35 21.51 10.38 22.76
CA VAL A 35 21.17 9.33 23.73
C VAL A 35 20.96 8.02 22.98
N PHE A 36 21.69 6.99 23.38
CA PHE A 36 21.60 5.65 22.79
C PHE A 36 20.55 4.84 23.54
N HIS A 37 19.59 4.30 22.82
CA HIS A 37 18.53 3.45 23.32
C HIS A 37 18.73 2.00 22.87
N GLU A 38 18.04 1.06 23.51
CA GLU A 38 18.00 -0.32 23.06
C GLU A 38 17.46 -0.44 21.63
N GLY A 39 17.95 -1.44 20.87
CA GLY A 39 17.53 -1.69 19.51
C GLY A 39 18.23 -0.81 18.46
N ASP A 40 19.44 -0.29 18.82
CA ASP A 40 20.28 0.48 17.89
C ASP A 40 19.62 1.81 17.42
N VAL A 41 18.93 2.46 18.36
CA VAL A 41 18.23 3.73 18.17
C VAL A 41 19.00 4.83 18.87
N VAL A 42 19.19 5.96 18.18
CA VAL A 42 19.85 7.15 18.73
C VAL A 42 18.86 8.32 18.72
N GLU A 43 18.58 8.86 19.88
CA GLU A 43 17.87 10.13 20.02
C GLU A 43 18.87 11.27 19.82
N TRP A 44 18.65 12.07 18.81
CA TRP A 44 19.35 13.31 18.60
C TRP A 44 18.56 14.47 19.22
N THR A 45 19.24 15.31 19.98
CA THR A 45 18.68 16.55 20.51
C THR A 45 19.63 17.69 20.19
N CYS A 46 19.09 18.76 19.59
CA CYS A 46 19.82 20.00 19.36
C CYS A 46 19.29 21.11 20.25
N LYS A 47 20.19 21.82 20.93
CA LYS A 47 19.88 23.05 21.69
C LYS A 47 20.55 24.24 21.05
N THR A 48 19.81 25.33 20.92
CA THR A 48 20.28 26.62 20.41
C THR A 48 20.43 27.62 21.56
N ALA A 49 21.36 28.56 21.42
CA ALA A 49 21.61 29.60 22.44
C ALA A 49 20.44 30.61 22.55
N LYS A 50 19.63 30.73 21.49
CA LYS A 50 18.44 31.59 21.45
C LYS A 50 17.28 30.82 20.83
N GLU A 51 16.06 31.20 21.18
CA GLU A 51 14.88 30.64 20.55
C GLU A 51 14.89 30.91 19.04
N THR A 52 14.56 29.90 18.26
CA THR A 52 14.44 29.97 16.80
C THR A 52 13.24 29.16 16.33
N ASP A 53 12.63 29.59 15.24
CA ASP A 53 11.59 28.85 14.51
C ASP A 53 12.14 28.12 13.28
N HIS A 54 13.46 28.23 13.03
CA HIS A 54 14.14 27.55 11.93
C HIS A 54 15.25 26.65 12.44
N MET A 55 15.24 25.38 12.00
CA MET A 55 16.29 24.41 12.28
C MET A 55 16.41 23.44 11.11
N CYS A 56 17.64 23.06 10.80
CA CYS A 56 17.92 21.95 9.90
C CYS A 56 18.96 21.04 10.54
N MET A 57 18.58 19.77 10.80
CA MET A 57 19.55 18.71 11.05
C MET A 57 20.00 18.15 9.71
N GLU A 58 21.30 17.96 9.54
CA GLU A 58 21.86 17.29 8.38
C GLU A 58 22.76 16.13 8.82
N LEU A 59 22.49 14.93 8.32
CA LEU A 59 23.25 13.74 8.58
C LEU A 59 23.64 13.10 7.24
N GLU A 60 24.92 12.84 7.04
CA GLU A 60 25.49 12.26 5.82
C GLU A 60 25.91 10.82 6.04
N ASP A 61 25.56 9.93 5.12
CA ASP A 61 26.07 8.55 5.07
C ASP A 61 27.59 8.52 4.91
N CYS A 62 28.22 7.54 5.56
CA CYS A 62 29.63 7.21 5.30
C CYS A 62 29.78 6.03 4.31
N PHE A 63 28.67 5.44 3.84
CA PHE A 63 28.63 4.34 2.87
C PHE A 63 27.95 4.76 1.56
N GLU A 64 28.11 3.96 0.51
CA GLU A 64 27.40 4.14 -0.76
C GLU A 64 25.96 3.67 -0.60
N ALA A 65 24.98 4.56 -0.82
CA ALA A 65 23.56 4.21 -0.81
C ALA A 65 23.20 3.45 -2.09
N LYS A 66 22.65 2.25 -1.94
CA LYS A 66 22.13 1.41 -3.04
C LYS A 66 20.63 1.60 -3.23
N HIS A 67 19.91 1.76 -2.15
CA HIS A 67 18.49 2.05 -2.13
C HIS A 67 18.20 3.20 -1.17
N ILE A 68 17.29 4.05 -1.56
CA ILE A 68 16.82 5.19 -0.78
C ILE A 68 15.30 5.24 -0.77
N VAL A 69 14.72 5.57 0.39
CA VAL A 69 13.28 5.60 0.56
C VAL A 69 12.86 6.82 1.39
N VAL A 70 11.86 7.52 0.90
CA VAL A 70 11.03 8.43 1.69
C VAL A 70 9.66 7.77 1.79
N PRO A 71 9.28 7.20 2.95
CA PRO A 71 8.08 6.36 3.08
C PRO A 71 6.81 7.02 2.57
N ALA A 72 6.09 6.32 1.69
CA ALA A 72 4.90 6.73 0.95
C ALA A 72 5.13 7.85 -0.10
N VAL A 73 6.35 8.28 -0.35
CA VAL A 73 6.64 9.44 -1.24
C VAL A 73 7.59 9.08 -2.37
N SER A 74 8.76 8.50 -2.04
CA SER A 74 9.79 8.22 -3.03
C SER A 74 10.52 6.91 -2.72
N TYR A 75 10.73 6.09 -3.75
CA TYR A 75 11.46 4.83 -3.72
C TYR A 75 12.49 4.87 -4.84
N ASP A 76 13.78 4.89 -4.49
CA ASP A 76 14.92 5.02 -5.41
C ASP A 76 14.75 6.16 -6.43
N GLN A 77 14.22 7.31 -5.98
CA GLN A 77 13.94 8.50 -6.80
C GLN A 77 12.84 8.26 -7.85
N ASN A 78 11.95 7.31 -7.63
CA ASN A 78 10.83 6.99 -8.51
C ASN A 78 11.27 6.78 -9.98
N PRO A 79 12.19 5.83 -10.28
CA PRO A 79 12.74 5.65 -11.62
C PRO A 79 11.75 5.02 -12.59
N TRP A 80 10.62 4.50 -12.10
CA TRP A 80 9.59 3.82 -12.86
C TRP A 80 8.29 4.61 -12.86
N GLY A 81 7.65 4.69 -14.01
CA GLY A 81 6.37 5.37 -14.19
C GLY A 81 6.32 6.29 -15.40
N LYS A 82 5.12 6.74 -15.73
CA LYS A 82 4.83 7.64 -16.86
C LYS A 82 4.19 8.93 -16.37
N ASP A 83 4.36 9.97 -17.16
CA ASP A 83 3.50 11.15 -17.24
C ASP A 83 3.36 12.01 -15.98
N HIS A 84 4.36 12.02 -15.10
CA HIS A 84 4.41 13.04 -14.05
C HIS A 84 5.76 13.76 -14.06
N GLU A 85 5.74 15.05 -13.78
CA GLU A 85 6.94 15.88 -13.74
C GLU A 85 7.81 15.60 -12.50
N TYR A 86 7.17 15.17 -11.42
CA TYR A 86 7.87 14.84 -10.18
C TYR A 86 8.51 13.46 -10.27
N LYS A 87 9.81 13.45 -10.45
CA LYS A 87 10.65 12.24 -10.40
C LYS A 87 11.84 12.51 -9.49
N GLY A 88 12.00 11.68 -8.45
CA GLY A 88 13.17 11.73 -7.61
C GLY A 88 13.04 12.59 -6.37
N LEU A 89 14.17 13.10 -5.91
CA LEU A 89 14.33 13.80 -4.64
C LEU A 89 14.70 15.26 -4.81
N GLU A 90 14.90 15.72 -6.03
CA GLU A 90 15.33 17.08 -6.34
C GLU A 90 14.85 17.54 -7.71
N LYS A 91 14.81 18.85 -7.90
CA LYS A 91 14.62 19.49 -9.19
C LYS A 91 15.69 20.57 -9.36
N ASP A 92 16.41 20.52 -10.49
CA ASP A 92 17.45 21.49 -10.84
C ASP A 92 18.54 21.64 -9.75
N GLY A 93 18.86 20.54 -9.06
CA GLY A 93 19.84 20.51 -7.96
C GLY A 93 19.31 21.04 -6.62
N ILE A 94 18.02 21.34 -6.52
CA ILE A 94 17.37 21.78 -5.29
C ILE A 94 16.62 20.58 -4.68
N PRO A 95 17.05 20.06 -3.51
CA PRO A 95 16.38 18.94 -2.86
C PRO A 95 14.94 19.30 -2.45
N TYR A 96 14.01 18.37 -2.69
CA TYR A 96 12.66 18.49 -2.19
C TYR A 96 12.60 18.33 -0.67
N SER A 97 11.69 19.07 -0.06
CA SER A 97 11.24 18.86 1.31
C SER A 97 9.84 18.30 1.30
N PHE A 98 9.59 17.30 2.13
CA PHE A 98 8.32 16.59 2.25
C PHE A 98 7.75 16.85 3.64
N ALA A 99 6.61 17.49 3.71
CA ALA A 99 5.95 17.81 4.96
C ALA A 99 5.71 16.54 5.80
N TYR A 100 5.74 16.66 7.14
CA TYR A 100 5.60 15.50 8.02
C TYR A 100 4.29 14.74 7.81
N HIS A 101 3.23 15.43 7.44
CA HIS A 101 1.92 14.82 7.20
C HIS A 101 1.84 14.02 5.90
N ARG A 102 2.79 14.24 4.96
CA ARG A 102 2.88 13.49 3.71
C ARG A 102 3.63 12.17 3.85
N THR A 103 4.59 12.10 4.73
CA THR A 103 5.36 10.87 4.94
C THR A 103 4.64 9.93 5.90
N ALA A 104 4.63 8.64 5.59
CA ALA A 104 3.97 7.63 6.44
C ALA A 104 4.58 7.53 7.84
N VAL A 105 5.86 7.90 7.98
CA VAL A 105 6.55 8.12 9.26
C VAL A 105 7.04 9.56 9.28
N PRO A 106 6.86 10.34 10.36
CA PRO A 106 7.13 11.77 10.39
C PRO A 106 8.53 12.17 9.90
N GLY A 107 8.61 12.89 8.78
CA GLY A 107 9.87 13.38 8.21
C GLY A 107 10.88 12.28 7.88
N ALA A 108 10.45 11.04 7.67
CA ALA A 108 11.34 9.91 7.53
C ALA A 108 12.08 9.89 6.19
N THR A 109 13.36 9.54 6.28
CA THR A 109 14.24 9.24 5.15
C THR A 109 15.11 8.03 5.47
N VAL A 110 15.33 7.16 4.48
CA VAL A 110 16.04 5.89 4.65
C VAL A 110 17.08 5.72 3.56
N SER A 111 18.28 5.25 3.93
CA SER A 111 19.31 4.79 3.01
C SER A 111 19.76 3.37 3.34
N LYS A 112 19.98 2.55 2.31
CA LYS A 112 20.44 1.16 2.45
C LYS A 112 21.69 0.96 1.58
N GLY A 113 22.78 0.52 2.19
CA GLY A 113 23.99 0.06 1.51
C GLY A 113 24.01 -1.46 1.40
N ASN A 114 25.21 -2.03 1.17
CA ASN A 114 25.36 -3.49 1.06
C ASN A 114 25.28 -4.22 2.42
N ARG A 115 25.73 -3.59 3.51
CA ARG A 115 25.86 -4.21 4.84
C ARG A 115 25.42 -3.28 5.98
N VAL A 116 24.95 -2.11 5.66
CA VAL A 116 24.53 -1.11 6.63
C VAL A 116 23.35 -0.35 6.06
N SER A 117 22.43 0.01 6.90
CA SER A 117 21.36 0.94 6.56
C SER A 117 21.15 1.94 7.69
N LEU A 118 20.57 3.04 7.31
CA LEU A 118 20.26 4.17 8.17
C LEU A 118 18.88 4.69 7.89
N ALA A 119 18.14 5.03 8.94
CA ALA A 119 16.88 5.74 8.83
C ALA A 119 16.87 6.90 9.81
N VAL A 120 16.27 8.01 9.39
CA VAL A 120 16.09 9.21 10.20
C VAL A 120 14.62 9.56 10.20
N CYS A 121 14.08 9.98 11.34
CA CYS A 121 12.72 10.54 11.38
C CYS A 121 12.60 11.59 12.48
N SER A 122 11.55 12.40 12.39
CA SER A 122 11.24 13.42 13.38
C SER A 122 10.52 12.84 14.60
N SER A 123 10.68 13.51 15.73
CA SER A 123 9.84 13.28 16.91
C SER A 123 8.58 14.16 16.93
N ASP A 124 8.46 15.08 15.99
CA ASP A 124 7.35 16.05 15.89
C ASP A 124 7.03 16.40 14.41
N THR A 125 6.83 17.66 14.08
CA THR A 125 6.37 18.15 12.77
C THR A 125 7.48 18.55 11.80
N ALA A 126 8.72 18.01 11.91
CA ALA A 126 9.75 18.31 10.93
C ALA A 126 9.45 17.66 9.57
N SER A 127 9.79 18.37 8.52
CA SER A 127 9.83 17.81 7.17
C SER A 127 11.06 16.93 6.98
N GLY A 128 10.88 15.84 6.22
CA GLY A 128 11.98 15.06 5.70
C GLY A 128 12.49 15.61 4.38
N SER A 129 13.79 15.56 4.18
CA SER A 129 14.42 15.86 2.89
C SER A 129 15.63 14.95 2.72
N MET A 130 15.91 14.55 1.48
CA MET A 130 17.07 13.71 1.17
C MET A 130 17.59 14.04 -0.21
N PHE A 131 18.90 13.96 -0.39
CA PHE A 131 19.54 14.01 -1.70
C PHE A 131 20.79 13.15 -1.75
N ILE A 132 21.30 12.87 -2.93
CA ILE A 132 22.50 12.06 -3.13
C ILE A 132 23.67 12.96 -3.50
N GLN A 133 24.74 12.85 -2.74
CA GLN A 133 26.02 13.50 -3.02
C GLN A 133 27.15 12.48 -3.01
N ASN A 134 27.89 12.37 -4.12
CA ASN A 134 28.98 11.41 -4.26
C ASN A 134 28.58 9.96 -3.89
N LYS A 135 27.40 9.53 -4.36
CA LYS A 135 26.78 8.21 -4.07
C LYS A 135 26.39 7.99 -2.60
N LYS A 136 26.44 8.99 -1.76
CA LYS A 136 26.05 8.93 -0.36
C LYS A 136 24.76 9.71 -0.18
N ALA A 137 23.88 9.20 0.67
CA ALA A 137 22.70 9.95 1.03
C ALA A 137 23.01 11.01 2.08
N VAL A 138 22.37 12.16 1.95
CA VAL A 138 22.33 13.21 2.94
C VAL A 138 20.88 13.35 3.40
N HIS A 139 20.64 13.05 4.65
CA HIS A 139 19.34 13.12 5.31
C HIS A 139 19.15 14.46 6.00
N ARG A 140 17.96 15.03 5.91
CA ARG A 140 17.62 16.28 6.58
C ARG A 140 16.30 16.18 7.34
N LEU A 141 16.27 16.78 8.54
CA LEU A 141 15.05 17.17 9.23
C LEU A 141 14.98 18.69 9.25
N ILE A 142 13.88 19.24 8.77
CA ILE A 142 13.72 20.69 8.53
C ILE A 142 12.53 21.21 9.34
N TRP A 143 12.77 22.26 10.13
CA TRP A 143 11.76 23.06 10.80
C TRP A 143 11.81 24.52 10.30
N PRO A 144 10.65 25.17 10.13
CA PRO A 144 9.29 24.64 10.25
C PRO A 144 8.99 23.60 9.18
N GLU A 145 7.87 22.90 9.32
CA GLU A 145 7.37 22.00 8.28
C GLU A 145 7.33 22.70 6.91
N THR A 146 7.87 22.04 5.90
CA THR A 146 7.99 22.59 4.55
C THR A 146 7.65 21.52 3.52
N GLU A 147 6.78 21.85 2.57
CA GLU A 147 6.50 21.05 1.38
C GLU A 147 7.01 21.77 0.15
N SER A 148 7.84 21.14 -0.66
CA SER A 148 8.29 21.68 -1.93
C SER A 148 7.21 21.58 -2.99
N PRO A 149 7.07 22.56 -3.91
CA PRO A 149 6.09 22.50 -4.99
C PRO A 149 6.43 21.35 -5.95
N GLN A 150 5.41 20.56 -6.33
CA GLN A 150 5.59 19.40 -7.19
C GLN A 150 4.28 18.97 -7.86
N TYR A 151 4.38 18.17 -8.92
CA TYR A 151 3.25 17.46 -9.51
C TYR A 151 3.15 16.05 -8.94
N LEU A 152 1.97 15.64 -8.52
CA LEU A 152 1.69 14.28 -8.04
C LEU A 152 1.16 13.39 -9.18
N MET A 153 0.23 13.92 -9.95
CA MET A 153 -0.30 13.35 -11.18
C MET A 153 -0.17 14.42 -12.27
N ALA A 154 -0.37 14.04 -13.53
CA ALA A 154 -0.22 14.95 -14.67
C ALA A 154 -0.83 16.35 -14.45
N ASP A 155 -1.99 16.40 -13.80
CA ASP A 155 -2.76 17.62 -13.61
C ASP A 155 -2.87 18.08 -12.13
N CYS A 156 -2.28 17.32 -11.20
CA CYS A 156 -2.37 17.63 -9.77
C CYS A 156 -1.10 18.30 -9.26
N PHE A 157 -1.10 19.62 -9.25
CA PHE A 157 -0.02 20.41 -8.68
C PHE A 157 -0.18 20.61 -7.17
N MET A 158 0.85 20.23 -6.41
CA MET A 158 1.00 20.57 -5.00
C MET A 158 1.77 21.87 -4.88
N PRO A 159 1.17 22.96 -4.35
CA PRO A 159 1.88 24.21 -4.13
C PRO A 159 2.88 24.09 -2.98
N GLU A 160 3.82 25.03 -2.93
CA GLU A 160 4.69 25.18 -1.76
C GLU A 160 3.86 25.43 -0.50
N TYR A 161 4.27 24.79 0.59
CA TYR A 161 3.71 25.03 1.91
C TYR A 161 4.82 25.19 2.94
N ILE A 162 4.71 26.22 3.78
CA ILE A 162 5.60 26.45 4.91
C ILE A 162 4.74 26.60 6.16
N GLY A 163 4.88 25.65 7.06
CA GLY A 163 4.20 25.65 8.35
C GLY A 163 4.75 26.74 9.29
N LYS A 164 4.10 26.90 10.42
CA LYS A 164 4.54 27.83 11.49
C LYS A 164 4.75 27.06 12.78
N ILE A 165 5.88 27.27 13.43
CA ILE A 165 6.14 26.77 14.77
C ILE A 165 6.42 27.94 15.71
N LYS A 166 6.16 27.75 17.00
CA LYS A 166 6.61 28.71 18.01
C LYS A 166 8.13 28.61 18.12
N PRO A 167 8.86 29.75 18.19
CA PRO A 167 10.29 29.72 18.47
C PRO A 167 10.59 28.91 19.73
N ARG A 168 11.64 28.11 19.67
CA ARG A 168 12.08 27.23 20.75
C ARG A 168 13.58 27.01 20.72
N CYS A 169 14.15 26.56 21.83
CA CYS A 169 15.58 26.27 21.95
C CYS A 169 15.93 24.78 21.77
N GLU A 170 14.95 23.88 21.62
CA GLU A 170 15.20 22.45 21.58
C GLU A 170 14.46 21.78 20.42
N PHE A 171 15.20 20.97 19.65
CA PHE A 171 14.72 20.18 18.50
C PHE A 171 15.18 18.74 18.65
N LYS A 172 14.36 17.77 18.24
CA LYS A 172 14.64 16.33 18.42
C LYS A 172 14.32 15.53 17.17
N GLY A 173 15.07 14.44 17.01
CA GLY A 173 14.86 13.44 15.97
C GLY A 173 15.40 12.09 16.39
N TRP A 174 15.10 11.08 15.58
CA TRP A 174 15.52 9.71 15.80
C TRP A 174 16.40 9.26 14.64
N ILE A 175 17.46 8.53 14.95
CA ILE A 175 18.40 7.92 14.00
C ILE A 175 18.45 6.44 14.30
N PHE A 176 18.25 5.61 13.28
CA PHE A 176 18.22 4.16 13.39
C PHE A 176 19.34 3.57 12.54
N PHE A 177 20.07 2.63 13.10
CA PHE A 177 21.15 1.93 12.40
C PHE A 177 20.86 0.44 12.31
N SER A 178 21.33 -0.19 11.23
CA SER A 178 21.30 -1.65 11.10
C SER A 178 22.49 -2.17 10.27
N ASP A 179 23.00 -3.32 10.68
CA ASP A 179 23.97 -4.14 9.93
C ASP A 179 23.27 -5.24 9.09
N GLN A 180 21.92 -5.24 9.05
CA GLN A 180 21.07 -6.18 8.29
C GLN A 180 20.27 -5.48 7.18
N CYS A 181 20.55 -4.22 6.89
CA CYS A 181 19.81 -3.39 5.92
C CYS A 181 18.30 -3.27 6.20
N ASP A 182 17.91 -3.25 7.47
CA ASP A 182 16.52 -3.18 7.94
C ASP A 182 16.27 -1.99 8.91
N ALA A 183 17.03 -0.90 8.79
CA ALA A 183 16.84 0.30 9.63
C ALA A 183 15.45 0.91 9.50
N ASP A 184 14.83 0.81 8.32
CA ASP A 184 13.44 1.20 8.09
C ASP A 184 12.45 0.35 8.90
N GLU A 185 12.65 -0.97 8.97
CA GLU A 185 11.83 -1.88 9.77
C GLU A 185 11.93 -1.53 11.27
N LYS A 186 13.16 -1.26 11.75
CA LYS A 186 13.43 -0.82 13.13
C LYS A 186 12.75 0.52 13.43
N MET A 187 12.89 1.50 12.54
CA MET A 187 12.24 2.80 12.65
C MET A 187 10.72 2.66 12.72
N MET A 188 10.13 1.97 11.75
CA MET A 188 8.68 1.76 11.70
C MET A 188 8.16 1.04 12.94
N LEU A 189 8.89 0.04 13.45
CA LEU A 189 8.50 -0.67 14.67
C LEU A 189 8.58 0.24 15.90
N TYR A 190 9.65 1.03 16.02
CA TYR A 190 9.85 1.95 17.12
C TYR A 190 8.77 3.03 17.17
N ILE A 191 8.56 3.73 16.05
CA ILE A 191 7.56 4.79 15.95
C ILE A 191 6.14 4.25 16.13
N TRP A 192 5.85 3.06 15.57
CA TRP A 192 4.57 2.38 15.80
C TRP A 192 4.29 2.15 17.27
N LYS A 193 5.28 1.63 18.03
CA LYS A 193 5.16 1.39 19.48
C LYS A 193 4.97 2.68 20.28
N GLN A 194 5.60 3.79 19.85
CA GLN A 194 5.44 5.08 20.52
C GLN A 194 4.04 5.69 20.30
N ASN A 195 3.48 5.49 19.12
CA ASN A 195 2.23 6.13 18.69
C ASN A 195 1.00 5.22 18.80
N ILE A 196 1.19 3.92 19.05
CA ILE A 196 0.06 3.00 19.21
C ILE A 196 -0.82 3.44 20.36
N LYS A 197 -2.09 3.56 20.07
CA LYS A 197 -3.11 3.94 21.04
C LYS A 197 -4.29 2.98 20.97
N ARG A 198 -5.13 3.03 21.98
CA ARG A 198 -6.38 2.28 21.93
C ARG A 198 -7.31 2.95 20.92
N LEU A 199 -7.56 2.24 19.84
CA LEU A 199 -8.46 2.69 18.79
C LEU A 199 -9.90 2.31 19.13
N HIS A 200 -10.84 3.24 18.94
CA HIS A 200 -12.25 3.05 19.24
C HIS A 200 -13.07 3.36 17.98
N PRO A 201 -13.45 2.32 17.20
CA PRO A 201 -14.34 2.51 16.06
C PRO A 201 -15.66 3.15 16.51
N LYS A 202 -16.16 4.10 15.71
CA LYS A 202 -17.45 4.77 15.99
C LYS A 202 -18.62 3.81 15.85
N GLN A 203 -18.51 2.85 14.93
CA GLN A 203 -19.56 1.89 14.61
C GLN A 203 -19.09 0.47 14.89
N SER A 204 -20.03 -0.43 15.20
CA SER A 204 -19.74 -1.85 15.33
C SER A 204 -19.46 -2.49 13.97
N ALA A 205 -18.69 -3.57 13.95
CA ALA A 205 -18.44 -4.33 12.72
C ALA A 205 -19.74 -4.83 12.07
N GLN A 206 -20.75 -5.21 12.89
CA GLN A 206 -22.06 -5.62 12.38
C GLN A 206 -22.79 -4.46 11.70
N THR A 207 -22.79 -3.27 12.30
CA THR A 207 -23.40 -2.08 11.69
C THR A 207 -22.75 -1.73 10.34
N ILE A 208 -21.40 -1.80 10.29
CA ILE A 208 -20.65 -1.56 9.05
C ILE A 208 -21.01 -2.60 7.99
N TRP A 209 -21.12 -3.88 8.39
CA TRP A 209 -21.54 -4.96 7.49
C TRP A 209 -22.93 -4.70 6.91
N ASP A 210 -23.90 -4.39 7.75
CA ASP A 210 -25.29 -4.17 7.33
C ASP A 210 -25.39 -2.99 6.35
N TRP A 211 -24.70 -1.88 6.62
CA TRP A 211 -24.64 -0.73 5.71
C TRP A 211 -23.94 -1.05 4.39
N SER A 212 -22.86 -1.83 4.43
CA SER A 212 -22.13 -2.24 3.23
C SER A 212 -22.97 -3.14 2.33
N VAL A 213 -23.75 -4.05 2.92
CA VAL A 213 -24.70 -4.91 2.19
C VAL A 213 -25.77 -4.06 1.51
N GLU A 214 -26.36 -3.09 2.22
CA GLU A 214 -27.36 -2.20 1.64
C GLU A 214 -26.76 -1.28 0.56
N TYR A 215 -25.52 -0.81 0.74
CA TYR A 215 -24.81 -0.05 -0.27
C TYR A 215 -24.57 -0.89 -1.53
N ALA A 216 -24.10 -2.13 -1.40
CA ALA A 216 -23.92 -3.06 -2.51
C ALA A 216 -25.22 -3.29 -3.28
N LYS A 217 -26.35 -3.47 -2.58
CA LYS A 217 -27.67 -3.62 -3.21
C LYS A 217 -28.09 -2.39 -4.00
N LYS A 218 -27.74 -1.19 -3.52
CA LYS A 218 -28.00 0.09 -4.25
C LYS A 218 -27.14 0.24 -5.49
N LEU A 219 -25.90 -0.30 -5.48
CA LEU A 219 -25.03 -0.33 -6.66
C LEU A 219 -25.54 -1.28 -7.73
N TYR A 220 -26.33 -2.30 -7.37
CA TYR A 220 -26.85 -3.28 -8.32
C TYR A 220 -27.63 -2.62 -9.45
N THR A 221 -27.32 -3.05 -10.67
CA THR A 221 -27.96 -2.61 -11.90
C THR A 221 -28.43 -3.83 -12.68
N HIS A 222 -29.64 -3.71 -13.23
CA HIS A 222 -30.22 -4.65 -14.17
C HIS A 222 -30.68 -3.84 -15.39
N ASP A 223 -29.96 -3.99 -16.49
CA ASP A 223 -30.25 -3.31 -17.74
C ASP A 223 -30.20 -4.33 -18.89
N GLY A 224 -31.35 -4.67 -19.43
CA GLY A 224 -31.47 -5.77 -20.40
C GLY A 224 -30.97 -7.09 -19.82
N GLU A 225 -29.91 -7.65 -20.40
CA GLU A 225 -29.27 -8.89 -19.91
C GLU A 225 -28.15 -8.62 -18.89
N ILE A 226 -27.79 -7.36 -18.64
CA ILE A 226 -26.68 -6.98 -17.76
C ILE A 226 -27.14 -7.07 -16.31
N HIS A 227 -26.41 -7.84 -15.51
CA HIS A 227 -26.52 -7.91 -14.07
C HIS A 227 -25.14 -7.56 -13.45
N ALA A 228 -25.00 -6.36 -12.92
CA ALA A 228 -23.69 -5.91 -12.41
C ALA A 228 -23.86 -4.93 -11.24
N PHE A 229 -22.79 -4.71 -10.50
CA PHE A 229 -22.68 -3.60 -9.57
C PHE A 229 -21.96 -2.45 -10.27
N ASN A 230 -22.53 -1.24 -10.20
CA ASN A 230 -21.85 -0.03 -10.65
C ASN A 230 -20.61 0.22 -9.78
N ILE A 231 -19.58 0.84 -10.33
CA ILE A 231 -18.32 1.09 -9.64
C ILE A 231 -18.46 2.02 -8.42
N GLY A 232 -19.51 2.84 -8.35
CA GLY A 232 -19.76 3.73 -7.22
C GLY A 232 -20.81 4.79 -7.51
N PHE A 233 -20.96 5.70 -6.57
CA PHE A 233 -21.78 6.90 -6.72
C PHE A 233 -20.91 8.14 -6.83
N ARG A 234 -21.42 9.18 -7.48
CA ARG A 234 -20.89 10.53 -7.44
C ARG A 234 -22.01 11.52 -7.07
N TRP A 235 -21.64 12.60 -6.43
CA TRP A 235 -22.55 13.72 -6.19
C TRP A 235 -22.67 14.57 -7.46
N ASP A 236 -23.87 14.82 -7.96
CA ASP A 236 -24.11 15.61 -9.18
C ASP A 236 -24.47 17.08 -8.92
N GLY A 237 -24.50 17.48 -7.65
CA GLY A 237 -24.95 18.80 -7.19
C GLY A 237 -26.29 18.77 -6.45
N ASN A 238 -27.12 17.73 -6.66
CA ASN A 238 -28.43 17.58 -6.04
C ASN A 238 -28.57 16.24 -5.31
N GLU A 239 -28.07 15.16 -5.92
CA GLU A 239 -28.22 13.81 -5.38
C GLU A 239 -27.02 12.90 -5.71
N TRP A 240 -26.98 11.75 -5.04
CA TRP A 240 -26.00 10.70 -5.33
C TRP A 240 -26.47 9.86 -6.51
N VAL A 241 -25.77 9.99 -7.65
CA VAL A 241 -26.04 9.24 -8.88
C VAL A 241 -24.96 8.19 -9.12
N LYS A 242 -25.31 7.10 -9.79
CA LYS A 242 -24.33 6.08 -10.20
C LYS A 242 -23.35 6.67 -11.20
N ARG A 243 -22.07 6.28 -11.08
CA ARG A 243 -21.02 6.73 -11.99
C ARG A 243 -21.26 6.19 -13.39
N GLU A 244 -20.99 7.03 -14.39
CA GLU A 244 -21.12 6.68 -15.81
C GLU A 244 -19.82 6.09 -16.38
N GLU A 245 -18.69 6.56 -15.89
CA GLU A 245 -17.36 6.14 -16.31
C GLU A 245 -17.03 4.77 -15.73
N MET A 246 -16.40 3.88 -16.51
CA MET A 246 -15.96 2.53 -16.07
C MET A 246 -17.04 1.78 -15.29
N LYS A 247 -18.26 1.74 -15.84
CA LYS A 247 -19.47 1.28 -15.14
C LYS A 247 -19.33 -0.05 -14.42
N TYR A 248 -18.70 -1.03 -15.09
CA TYR A 248 -18.66 -2.40 -14.58
C TYR A 248 -17.26 -2.98 -14.72
N GLU A 249 -16.68 -3.36 -13.58
CA GLU A 249 -15.38 -3.98 -13.47
C GLU A 249 -15.46 -5.17 -12.51
N ILE A 250 -14.87 -6.32 -12.90
CA ILE A 250 -15.08 -7.56 -12.15
C ILE A 250 -14.29 -7.63 -10.85
N GLY A 251 -13.08 -7.08 -10.84
CA GLY A 251 -12.13 -7.21 -9.73
C GLY A 251 -11.90 -5.90 -9.00
N TRP A 252 -10.73 -5.39 -9.12
CA TRP A 252 -10.05 -4.34 -8.36
C TRP A 252 -10.94 -3.18 -7.84
N CYS A 253 -11.29 -2.21 -8.68
CA CYS A 253 -12.08 -1.07 -8.23
C CYS A 253 -13.58 -1.35 -8.24
N GLY A 254 -14.08 -1.96 -9.31
CA GLY A 254 -15.50 -2.25 -9.49
C GLY A 254 -16.02 -3.38 -8.61
N GLN A 255 -15.15 -4.25 -8.17
CA GLN A 255 -15.37 -5.31 -7.19
C GLN A 255 -16.63 -6.17 -7.40
N ASN A 256 -17.09 -6.33 -8.66
CA ASN A 256 -18.34 -7.03 -8.93
C ASN A 256 -18.35 -8.45 -8.35
N ALA A 257 -17.23 -9.20 -8.52
CA ALA A 257 -17.13 -10.55 -7.97
C ALA A 257 -17.11 -10.54 -6.43
N SER A 258 -16.34 -9.62 -5.80
CA SER A 258 -16.24 -9.52 -4.33
C SER A 258 -17.57 -9.13 -3.69
N LEU A 259 -18.27 -8.12 -4.25
CA LEU A 259 -19.58 -7.70 -3.75
C LEU A 259 -20.61 -8.82 -3.90
N ALA A 260 -20.60 -9.56 -5.02
CA ALA A 260 -21.49 -10.70 -5.21
C ALA A 260 -21.24 -11.80 -4.19
N VAL A 261 -19.98 -12.14 -3.92
CA VAL A 261 -19.60 -13.11 -2.87
C VAL A 261 -20.06 -12.63 -1.50
N SER A 262 -19.88 -11.34 -1.17
CA SER A 262 -20.35 -10.76 0.09
C SER A 262 -21.87 -10.89 0.25
N LEU A 263 -22.64 -10.73 -0.83
CA LEU A 263 -24.10 -10.95 -0.79
C LEU A 263 -24.46 -12.44 -0.60
N LEU A 264 -23.65 -13.40 -1.08
CA LEU A 264 -23.85 -14.81 -0.77
C LEU A 264 -23.58 -15.10 0.72
N TYR A 265 -22.58 -14.44 1.32
CA TYR A 265 -22.35 -14.51 2.77
C TYR A 265 -23.50 -13.90 3.57
N ASP A 266 -24.05 -12.76 3.13
CA ASP A 266 -25.22 -12.14 3.77
C ASP A 266 -26.43 -13.10 3.76
N TYR A 267 -26.65 -13.80 2.65
CA TYR A 267 -27.67 -14.84 2.61
C TYR A 267 -27.41 -15.97 3.60
N GLN A 268 -26.17 -16.46 3.68
CA GLN A 268 -25.80 -17.52 4.63
C GLN A 268 -26.03 -17.10 6.09
N MET A 269 -25.66 -15.87 6.43
CA MET A 269 -25.75 -15.36 7.81
C MET A 269 -27.17 -14.93 8.20
N ASN A 270 -27.87 -14.27 7.28
CA ASN A 270 -29.11 -13.55 7.59
C ASN A 270 -30.35 -14.10 6.85
N GLY A 271 -30.20 -15.10 5.96
CA GLY A 271 -31.29 -15.65 5.15
C GLY A 271 -31.84 -14.68 4.10
N ASN A 272 -31.09 -13.65 3.73
CA ASN A 272 -31.55 -12.57 2.86
C ASN A 272 -31.63 -13.03 1.40
N LYS A 273 -32.84 -13.35 0.95
CA LYS A 273 -33.11 -13.87 -0.41
C LYS A 273 -32.80 -12.84 -1.51
N ASP A 274 -32.91 -11.54 -1.26
CA ASP A 274 -32.56 -10.51 -2.23
C ASP A 274 -31.05 -10.48 -2.47
N SER A 275 -30.25 -10.62 -1.42
CA SER A 275 -28.80 -10.77 -1.50
C SER A 275 -28.40 -11.99 -2.33
N LEU A 276 -29.03 -13.16 -2.05
CA LEU A 276 -28.79 -14.36 -2.85
C LEU A 276 -29.09 -14.13 -4.33
N LYS A 277 -30.27 -13.58 -4.63
CA LYS A 277 -30.72 -13.33 -6.01
C LYS A 277 -29.75 -12.43 -6.76
N LYS A 278 -29.39 -11.27 -6.17
CA LYS A 278 -28.48 -10.30 -6.79
C LYS A 278 -27.06 -10.86 -6.94
N GLY A 279 -26.52 -11.48 -5.90
CA GLY A 279 -25.19 -12.09 -5.94
C GLY A 279 -25.07 -13.16 -7.04
N LEU A 280 -26.02 -14.09 -7.13
CA LEU A 280 -26.04 -15.10 -8.18
C LEU A 280 -26.19 -14.48 -9.57
N ALA A 281 -27.08 -13.50 -9.76
CA ALA A 281 -27.32 -12.88 -11.05
C ALA A 281 -26.03 -12.20 -11.60
N VAL A 282 -25.29 -11.49 -10.75
CA VAL A 282 -24.02 -10.85 -11.14
C VAL A 282 -22.96 -11.90 -11.51
N LEU A 283 -22.77 -12.92 -10.70
CA LEU A 283 -21.78 -13.97 -10.97
C LEU A 283 -22.15 -14.80 -12.21
N ASP A 284 -23.43 -15.12 -12.39
CA ASP A 284 -23.92 -15.83 -13.58
C ASP A 284 -23.69 -14.99 -14.84
N TRP A 285 -23.97 -13.68 -14.81
CA TRP A 285 -23.73 -12.77 -15.93
C TRP A 285 -22.25 -12.64 -16.29
N TRP A 286 -21.37 -12.37 -15.30
CA TRP A 286 -19.94 -12.26 -15.55
C TRP A 286 -19.35 -13.53 -16.14
N THR A 287 -19.70 -14.71 -15.60
CA THR A 287 -19.11 -15.97 -16.04
C THR A 287 -19.63 -16.45 -17.41
N GLN A 288 -20.84 -16.04 -17.81
CA GLN A 288 -21.48 -16.54 -19.02
C GLN A 288 -21.56 -15.53 -20.15
N LYS A 289 -21.69 -14.24 -19.84
CA LYS A 289 -22.00 -13.18 -20.84
C LYS A 289 -20.88 -12.16 -21.02
N ALA A 290 -20.18 -11.78 -19.95
CA ALA A 290 -19.10 -10.81 -20.04
C ALA A 290 -17.80 -11.43 -20.59
N ARG A 291 -17.85 -11.82 -21.87
CA ARG A 291 -16.75 -12.51 -22.55
C ARG A 291 -16.41 -11.85 -23.88
N SER A 292 -15.13 -11.94 -24.28
CA SER A 292 -14.69 -11.54 -25.60
C SER A 292 -15.26 -12.49 -26.68
N LYS A 293 -15.05 -12.15 -27.93
CA LYS A 293 -15.44 -13.03 -29.07
C LYS A 293 -14.69 -14.37 -29.05
N GLU A 294 -13.49 -14.38 -28.50
CA GLU A 294 -12.62 -15.55 -28.30
C GLU A 294 -12.96 -16.35 -27.04
N GLY A 295 -13.97 -15.90 -26.27
CA GLY A 295 -14.44 -16.54 -25.05
C GLY A 295 -13.66 -16.17 -23.79
N LEU A 296 -12.74 -15.22 -23.83
CA LEU A 296 -11.98 -14.76 -22.67
C LEU A 296 -12.88 -13.95 -21.73
N LEU A 297 -12.71 -14.13 -20.43
CA LEU A 297 -13.42 -13.33 -19.44
C LEU A 297 -12.97 -11.88 -19.51
N LEU A 298 -13.93 -10.96 -19.65
CA LEU A 298 -13.65 -9.53 -19.68
C LEU A 298 -13.42 -9.03 -18.24
N THR A 299 -12.43 -8.20 -18.05
CA THR A 299 -12.17 -7.56 -16.74
C THR A 299 -12.97 -6.28 -16.55
N ARG A 300 -13.28 -5.60 -17.65
CA ARG A 300 -14.21 -4.46 -17.73
C ARG A 300 -15.25 -4.72 -18.80
N TYR A 301 -16.49 -4.38 -18.48
CA TYR A 301 -17.57 -4.40 -19.46
C TYR A 301 -17.86 -2.97 -19.91
N ASP A 302 -17.05 -2.54 -20.88
CA ASP A 302 -17.19 -1.27 -21.58
C ASP A 302 -17.19 -1.57 -23.08
N PRO A 303 -18.13 -0.99 -23.88
CA PRO A 303 -18.25 -1.34 -25.30
C PRO A 303 -17.02 -1.04 -26.14
N GLU A 304 -16.21 -0.08 -25.78
CA GLU A 304 -15.31 0.49 -26.77
C GLU A 304 -13.83 0.16 -26.61
N ASP A 305 -13.26 -0.10 -25.41
CA ASP A 305 -11.79 -0.26 -25.35
C ASP A 305 -11.18 -0.86 -24.08
N SER A 306 -11.75 -1.87 -23.50
CA SER A 306 -11.14 -2.42 -22.28
C SER A 306 -10.13 -3.52 -22.57
N LEU A 307 -8.91 -3.32 -22.09
CA LEU A 307 -7.90 -4.36 -21.97
C LEU A 307 -8.35 -5.40 -20.92
N ILE A 308 -7.87 -6.62 -21.10
CA ILE A 308 -7.91 -7.64 -20.06
C ILE A 308 -6.64 -7.45 -19.22
N ASP A 309 -6.76 -7.22 -17.94
CA ASP A 309 -5.62 -6.97 -17.07
C ASP A 309 -5.45 -8.05 -15.98
N ALA A 310 -4.19 -8.26 -15.59
CA ALA A 310 -3.81 -9.31 -14.65
C ALA A 310 -4.34 -9.09 -13.23
N CYS A 311 -4.47 -7.83 -12.80
CA CYS A 311 -4.96 -7.49 -11.48
C CYS A 311 -6.42 -7.89 -11.30
N ASN A 312 -7.27 -7.47 -12.23
CA ASN A 312 -8.68 -7.83 -12.24
C ASN A 312 -8.90 -9.33 -12.45
N LEU A 313 -8.16 -9.97 -13.37
CA LEU A 313 -8.24 -11.43 -13.56
C LEU A 313 -7.84 -12.19 -12.29
N GLY A 314 -6.74 -11.79 -11.65
CA GLY A 314 -6.26 -12.43 -10.42
C GLY A 314 -7.26 -12.33 -9.28
N THR A 315 -7.82 -11.13 -9.07
CA THR A 315 -8.85 -10.91 -8.07
C THR A 315 -10.12 -11.70 -8.39
N ALA A 316 -10.59 -11.62 -9.64
CA ALA A 316 -11.78 -12.37 -10.08
C ALA A 316 -11.62 -13.89 -9.92
N GLY A 317 -10.47 -14.44 -10.32
CA GLY A 317 -10.20 -15.88 -10.19
C GLY A 317 -10.32 -16.37 -8.75
N CYS A 318 -9.79 -15.59 -7.79
CA CYS A 318 -9.94 -15.89 -6.36
C CYS A 318 -11.39 -15.85 -5.91
N GLN A 319 -12.11 -14.79 -6.29
CA GLN A 319 -13.49 -14.58 -5.88
C GLN A 319 -14.46 -15.58 -6.52
N LEU A 320 -14.19 -16.04 -7.74
CA LEU A 320 -15.00 -17.08 -8.39
C LEU A 320 -14.83 -18.45 -7.73
N ILE A 321 -13.62 -18.81 -7.27
CA ILE A 321 -13.42 -20.03 -6.46
C ILE A 321 -14.18 -19.91 -5.15
N GLU A 322 -14.09 -18.78 -4.47
CA GLU A 322 -14.80 -18.51 -3.22
C GLU A 322 -16.32 -18.51 -3.41
N ALA A 323 -16.81 -17.93 -4.51
CA ALA A 323 -18.24 -17.98 -4.89
C ALA A 323 -18.72 -19.42 -5.10
N TYR A 324 -17.91 -20.25 -5.75
CA TYR A 324 -18.22 -21.66 -5.92
C TYR A 324 -18.32 -22.37 -4.57
N GLU A 325 -17.34 -22.17 -3.68
CA GLU A 325 -17.35 -22.78 -2.34
C GLU A 325 -18.51 -22.27 -1.48
N GLN A 326 -18.82 -20.98 -1.58
CA GLN A 326 -19.94 -20.40 -0.85
C GLN A 326 -21.28 -20.97 -1.36
N CYS A 327 -21.42 -21.17 -2.67
CA CYS A 327 -22.58 -21.84 -3.25
C CYS A 327 -22.73 -23.28 -2.75
N GLU A 328 -21.63 -24.04 -2.65
CA GLU A 328 -21.65 -25.39 -2.05
C GLU A 328 -22.18 -25.36 -0.61
N ARG A 329 -21.69 -24.40 0.24
CA ARG A 329 -22.10 -24.26 1.65
C ARG A 329 -23.58 -23.95 1.81
N ILE A 330 -24.16 -23.12 0.91
CA ILE A 330 -25.59 -22.76 0.95
C ILE A 330 -26.49 -23.70 0.14
N GLY A 331 -25.97 -24.79 -0.40
CA GLY A 331 -26.73 -25.80 -1.15
C GLY A 331 -27.16 -25.34 -2.56
N VAL A 332 -26.45 -24.39 -3.17
CA VAL A 332 -26.72 -23.88 -4.53
C VAL A 332 -25.67 -24.41 -5.49
N ARG A 333 -26.06 -25.11 -6.53
CA ARG A 333 -25.12 -25.68 -7.52
C ARG A 333 -24.75 -24.61 -8.57
N ARG A 334 -23.45 -24.25 -8.65
CA ARG A 334 -22.89 -23.26 -9.60
C ARG A 334 -21.46 -23.65 -10.04
N THR A 335 -21.31 -24.78 -10.70
CA THR A 335 -20.00 -25.31 -11.16
C THR A 335 -19.32 -24.38 -12.16
N GLN A 336 -20.08 -23.55 -12.90
CA GLN A 336 -19.53 -22.58 -13.85
C GLN A 336 -18.59 -21.54 -13.21
N TYR A 337 -18.73 -21.24 -11.92
CA TYR A 337 -17.83 -20.31 -11.24
C TYR A 337 -16.42 -20.90 -11.11
N LEU A 338 -16.33 -22.17 -10.69
CA LEU A 338 -15.04 -22.87 -10.66
C LEU A 338 -14.48 -23.03 -12.08
N THR A 339 -15.30 -23.36 -13.07
CA THR A 339 -14.87 -23.48 -14.47
C THR A 339 -14.25 -22.17 -14.94
N ALA A 340 -14.92 -21.03 -14.75
CA ALA A 340 -14.40 -19.72 -15.16
C ALA A 340 -13.09 -19.33 -14.43
N ALA A 341 -12.97 -19.68 -13.15
CA ALA A 341 -11.71 -19.46 -12.40
C ALA A 341 -10.56 -20.33 -12.94
N LEU A 342 -10.83 -21.57 -13.31
CA LEU A 342 -9.82 -22.46 -13.90
C LEU A 342 -9.43 -22.01 -15.32
N GLU A 343 -10.35 -21.44 -16.10
CA GLU A 343 -10.06 -20.82 -17.40
C GLU A 343 -9.08 -19.64 -17.23
N ILE A 344 -9.27 -18.79 -16.20
CA ILE A 344 -8.32 -17.72 -15.85
C ILE A 344 -6.94 -18.31 -15.52
N CYS A 345 -6.88 -19.39 -14.72
CA CYS A 345 -5.64 -20.04 -14.36
C CYS A 345 -4.93 -20.67 -15.57
N ASP A 346 -5.68 -21.34 -16.44
CA ASP A 346 -5.13 -21.95 -17.66
C ASP A 346 -4.67 -20.87 -18.65
N PHE A 347 -5.36 -19.74 -18.77
CA PHE A 347 -4.93 -18.57 -19.53
C PHE A 347 -3.62 -18.00 -18.98
N ALA A 348 -3.52 -17.79 -17.67
CA ALA A 348 -2.30 -17.33 -17.01
C ALA A 348 -1.11 -18.26 -17.27
N MET A 349 -1.31 -19.56 -17.20
CA MET A 349 -0.29 -20.58 -17.49
C MET A 349 0.15 -20.56 -18.95
N ALA A 350 -0.79 -20.41 -19.89
CA ALA A 350 -0.48 -20.34 -21.33
C ALA A 350 0.37 -19.13 -21.69
N HIS A 351 0.23 -18.02 -20.92
CA HIS A 351 0.99 -16.78 -21.11
C HIS A 351 2.16 -16.61 -20.13
N GLN A 352 2.43 -17.62 -19.29
CA GLN A 352 3.56 -17.57 -18.37
C GLN A 352 4.89 -17.78 -19.12
N ARG A 353 5.78 -16.80 -18.99
CA ARG A 353 7.12 -16.83 -19.58
C ARG A 353 8.01 -17.92 -18.94
N LEU A 354 9.11 -18.24 -19.62
CA LEU A 354 10.08 -19.22 -19.11
C LEU A 354 10.72 -18.81 -17.78
N ASP A 355 10.89 -17.51 -17.52
CA ASP A 355 11.40 -16.96 -16.27
C ASP A 355 10.38 -16.92 -15.12
N GLY A 356 9.11 -17.21 -15.42
CA GLY A 356 7.99 -17.23 -14.47
C GLY A 356 7.10 -15.99 -14.52
N GLY A 357 7.50 -14.93 -15.20
CA GLY A 357 6.73 -13.70 -15.33
C GLY A 357 5.47 -13.88 -16.17
N ILE A 358 4.46 -13.06 -15.93
CA ILE A 358 3.18 -13.02 -16.64
C ILE A 358 2.93 -11.57 -17.07
N ALA A 359 2.33 -11.37 -18.23
CA ALA A 359 2.05 -10.03 -18.72
C ALA A 359 1.13 -9.23 -17.77
N MET A 360 1.22 -7.92 -17.83
CA MET A 360 0.37 -7.00 -17.08
C MET A 360 -1.02 -6.89 -17.69
N SER A 361 -1.12 -6.88 -19.04
CA SER A 361 -2.40 -6.78 -19.73
C SER A 361 -2.37 -7.40 -21.13
N TRP A 362 -3.57 -7.71 -21.65
CA TRP A 362 -3.82 -8.31 -22.96
C TRP A 362 -4.95 -7.56 -23.68
N ASN A 363 -4.90 -7.62 -25.00
CA ASN A 363 -6.03 -7.26 -25.84
C ASN A 363 -7.17 -8.29 -25.70
N ARG A 364 -8.37 -7.97 -26.19
CA ARG A 364 -9.54 -8.87 -26.12
C ARG A 364 -9.39 -10.17 -26.89
N ASP A 365 -8.46 -10.23 -27.84
CA ASP A 365 -8.11 -11.45 -28.60
C ASP A 365 -7.09 -12.34 -27.86
N GLY A 366 -6.62 -11.92 -26.69
CA GLY A 366 -5.63 -12.63 -25.89
C GLY A 366 -4.18 -12.30 -26.26
N SER A 367 -3.92 -11.48 -27.27
CA SER A 367 -2.57 -11.02 -27.57
C SER A 367 -2.05 -10.09 -26.47
N VAL A 368 -0.76 -10.19 -26.16
CA VAL A 368 -0.15 -9.37 -25.11
C VAL A 368 -0.16 -7.89 -25.49
N HIS A 369 -0.68 -7.05 -24.59
CA HIS A 369 -0.64 -5.60 -24.74
C HIS A 369 0.55 -5.01 -23.96
N THR A 370 0.72 -5.30 -22.67
CA THR A 370 1.82 -4.79 -21.85
C THR A 370 2.49 -5.92 -21.08
N LEU A 371 3.80 -6.07 -21.26
CA LEU A 371 4.61 -7.05 -20.51
C LEU A 371 5.18 -6.46 -19.21
N GLU A 372 5.42 -5.16 -19.19
CA GLU A 372 6.13 -4.47 -18.12
C GLU A 372 5.26 -4.31 -16.87
N GLY A 373 5.94 -4.28 -15.70
CA GLY A 373 5.29 -4.12 -14.41
C GLY A 373 5.01 -5.44 -13.69
N THR A 374 4.53 -5.33 -12.48
CA THR A 374 4.37 -6.48 -11.56
C THR A 374 2.92 -6.90 -11.33
N ALA A 375 1.95 -6.36 -12.08
CA ALA A 375 0.53 -6.71 -11.95
C ALA A 375 0.25 -8.20 -12.22
N GLY A 376 1.05 -8.88 -13.06
CA GLY A 376 0.96 -10.32 -13.26
C GLY A 376 1.09 -11.14 -11.98
N ALA A 377 1.64 -10.58 -10.91
CA ALA A 377 1.70 -11.21 -9.60
C ALA A 377 0.32 -11.54 -9.01
N PHE A 378 -0.72 -10.80 -9.36
CA PHE A 378 -2.08 -11.08 -8.89
C PHE A 378 -2.59 -12.45 -9.34
N LEU A 379 -2.09 -12.97 -10.45
CA LEU A 379 -2.45 -14.30 -10.95
C LEU A 379 -1.85 -15.46 -10.14
N ILE A 380 -0.90 -15.20 -9.25
CA ILE A 380 -0.40 -16.18 -8.28
C ILE A 380 -1.55 -16.68 -7.40
N LEU A 381 -2.42 -15.78 -6.97
CA LEU A 381 -3.45 -16.06 -5.96
C LEU A 381 -4.47 -17.10 -6.45
N PRO A 382 -5.12 -16.94 -7.61
CA PRO A 382 -6.04 -17.95 -8.11
C PRO A 382 -5.34 -19.27 -8.50
N LEU A 383 -4.07 -19.22 -8.92
CA LEU A 383 -3.30 -20.45 -9.19
C LEU A 383 -3.11 -21.29 -7.93
N VAL A 384 -2.79 -20.68 -6.76
CA VAL A 384 -2.68 -21.40 -5.49
C VAL A 384 -4.06 -21.95 -5.08
N LYS A 385 -5.12 -21.14 -5.12
CA LYS A 385 -6.48 -21.60 -4.82
C LYS A 385 -6.96 -22.73 -5.75
N ALA A 386 -6.62 -22.65 -7.03
CA ALA A 386 -6.94 -23.71 -8.00
C ALA A 386 -6.21 -25.03 -7.68
N PHE A 387 -4.95 -24.96 -7.22
CA PHE A 387 -4.23 -26.13 -6.72
C PHE A 387 -4.92 -26.72 -5.49
N GLU A 388 -5.22 -25.92 -4.48
CA GLU A 388 -5.90 -26.35 -3.25
C GLU A 388 -7.25 -27.04 -3.56
N LYS A 389 -8.01 -26.46 -4.51
CA LYS A 389 -9.34 -26.98 -4.87
C LYS A 389 -9.31 -28.23 -5.75
N THR A 390 -8.32 -28.33 -6.67
CA THR A 390 -8.31 -29.40 -7.69
C THR A 390 -7.22 -30.45 -7.48
N HIS A 391 -6.23 -30.17 -6.64
CA HIS A 391 -5.03 -31.00 -6.42
C HIS A 391 -4.21 -31.23 -7.71
N LYS A 392 -4.36 -30.37 -8.73
CA LYS A 392 -3.60 -30.45 -9.98
C LYS A 392 -2.28 -29.69 -9.85
N GLU A 393 -1.18 -30.43 -9.82
CA GLU A 393 0.19 -29.88 -9.64
C GLU A 393 0.57 -28.79 -10.65
N LYS A 394 0.00 -28.80 -11.86
CA LYS A 394 0.27 -27.75 -12.86
C LYS A 394 0.04 -26.33 -12.31
N TYR A 395 -0.99 -26.13 -11.49
CA TYR A 395 -1.30 -24.82 -10.89
C TYR A 395 -0.30 -24.43 -9.82
N ASN A 396 0.09 -25.37 -8.96
CA ASN A 396 1.12 -25.12 -7.94
C ASN A 396 2.47 -24.76 -8.58
N ILE A 397 2.90 -25.50 -9.60
CA ILE A 397 4.15 -25.23 -10.34
C ILE A 397 4.12 -23.83 -10.94
N ALA A 398 3.03 -23.43 -11.58
CA ALA A 398 2.88 -22.11 -12.18
C ALA A 398 2.89 -21.01 -11.11
N ALA A 399 2.17 -21.19 -10.00
CA ALA A 399 2.14 -20.26 -8.88
C ALA A 399 3.54 -20.04 -8.28
N VAL A 400 4.27 -21.12 -8.00
CA VAL A 400 5.63 -21.06 -7.42
C VAL A 400 6.61 -20.36 -8.36
N ARG A 401 6.52 -20.63 -9.67
CA ARG A 401 7.37 -19.93 -10.67
C ARG A 401 7.07 -18.44 -10.73
N ALA A 402 5.79 -18.06 -10.78
CA ALA A 402 5.38 -16.65 -10.78
C ALA A 402 5.81 -15.96 -9.49
N TYR A 403 5.55 -16.57 -8.33
CA TYR A 403 5.93 -16.00 -7.03
C TYR A 403 7.45 -15.80 -6.93
N SER A 404 8.23 -16.77 -7.38
CA SER A 404 9.69 -16.68 -7.37
C SER A 404 10.21 -15.56 -8.30
N TYR A 405 9.59 -15.37 -9.46
CA TYR A 405 9.91 -14.28 -10.38
C TYR A 405 9.62 -12.93 -9.75
N TYR A 406 8.38 -12.66 -9.35
CA TYR A 406 7.96 -11.35 -8.85
C TYR A 406 8.63 -10.99 -7.52
N PHE A 407 8.86 -11.96 -6.64
CA PHE A 407 9.59 -11.68 -5.41
C PHE A 407 11.07 -11.36 -5.68
N ARG A 408 11.70 -11.98 -6.66
CA ARG A 408 13.06 -11.62 -7.08
C ARG A 408 13.12 -10.19 -7.62
N GLU A 409 12.18 -9.81 -8.49
CA GLU A 409 12.10 -8.44 -9.02
C GLU A 409 11.88 -7.43 -7.87
N PHE A 410 10.92 -7.68 -7.00
CA PHE A 410 10.69 -6.87 -5.80
C PHE A 410 11.94 -6.74 -4.93
N LYS A 411 12.64 -7.85 -4.66
CA LYS A 411 13.87 -7.84 -3.86
C LYS A 411 14.99 -7.03 -4.50
N ASN A 412 15.11 -7.08 -5.82
CA ASN A 412 16.15 -6.36 -6.56
C ASN A 412 15.88 -4.86 -6.61
N CYS A 413 14.64 -4.45 -6.80
CA CYS A 413 14.24 -3.04 -6.90
C CYS A 413 13.97 -2.41 -5.53
N GLY A 414 13.46 -3.18 -4.56
CA GLY A 414 13.01 -2.64 -3.27
C GLY A 414 11.61 -2.02 -3.30
N TYR A 415 10.87 -2.11 -4.43
CA TYR A 415 9.53 -1.54 -4.62
C TYR A 415 8.69 -2.36 -5.61
N GLY A 416 7.39 -2.10 -5.65
CA GLY A 416 6.47 -2.67 -6.63
C GLY A 416 6.17 -1.72 -7.77
N THR A 417 5.95 -2.25 -8.97
CA THR A 417 5.80 -1.52 -10.24
C THR A 417 4.60 -1.99 -11.04
N SER A 418 3.38 -1.80 -10.58
CA SER A 418 2.25 -1.97 -11.50
C SER A 418 1.57 -0.65 -11.77
N GLY A 419 1.70 0.22 -10.81
CA GLY A 419 0.98 1.44 -10.83
C GLY A 419 -0.49 1.18 -10.99
N ALA A 420 -1.25 1.26 -9.89
CA ALA A 420 -2.68 1.14 -9.94
C ALA A 420 -3.19 1.46 -11.35
N LEU A 421 -3.15 0.52 -12.22
CA LEU A 421 -3.50 0.41 -13.64
C LEU A 421 -3.63 1.72 -14.48
N ASP A 422 -3.86 2.85 -13.83
CA ASP A 422 -4.14 4.16 -14.43
C ASP A 422 -2.94 5.11 -14.44
N THR A 423 -1.98 4.99 -13.53
CA THR A 423 -0.86 5.94 -13.42
C THR A 423 0.52 5.37 -13.71
N CYS A 424 0.68 4.05 -13.82
CA CYS A 424 1.97 3.42 -14.07
C CYS A 424 3.09 4.02 -13.19
N CYS A 425 2.96 3.94 -11.88
CA CYS A 425 3.93 4.45 -10.93
C CYS A 425 4.32 3.39 -9.89
N ILE A 426 5.26 3.70 -9.03
CA ILE A 426 5.59 2.86 -7.88
C ILE A 426 4.45 2.94 -6.86
N ASP A 427 4.00 1.79 -6.38
CA ASP A 427 2.80 1.69 -5.56
C ASP A 427 2.89 0.68 -4.42
N LYS A 428 1.91 0.73 -3.55
CA LYS A 428 1.63 -0.25 -2.51
C LYS A 428 1.05 -1.54 -3.10
N GLU A 429 0.17 -1.40 -4.06
CA GLU A 429 -0.81 -2.40 -4.43
C GLU A 429 -0.21 -3.61 -5.13
N SER A 430 0.81 -3.39 -5.95
CA SER A 430 1.52 -4.47 -6.65
C SER A 430 2.32 -5.41 -5.74
N VAL A 431 2.53 -5.06 -4.48
CA VAL A 431 3.18 -5.95 -3.50
C VAL A 431 2.16 -6.73 -2.66
N ILE A 432 0.88 -6.35 -2.70
CA ILE A 432 -0.19 -7.11 -2.02
C ILE A 432 -0.20 -8.60 -2.40
N PRO A 433 -0.11 -8.99 -3.69
CA PRO A 433 -0.08 -10.41 -4.04
C PRO A 433 1.17 -11.15 -3.55
N LEU A 434 2.27 -10.45 -3.26
CA LEU A 434 3.44 -11.08 -2.66
C LEU A 434 3.23 -11.40 -1.17
N LEU A 435 2.52 -10.54 -0.43
CA LEU A 435 2.09 -10.86 0.93
C LEU A 435 1.11 -12.03 0.93
N LYS A 436 0.01 -11.91 0.19
CA LYS A 436 -1.06 -12.92 0.14
C LYS A 436 -0.55 -14.25 -0.40
N GLY A 437 0.12 -14.22 -1.55
CA GLY A 437 0.68 -15.43 -2.20
C GLY A 437 1.74 -16.11 -1.33
N GLY A 438 2.56 -15.35 -0.60
CA GLY A 438 3.53 -15.92 0.34
C GLY A 438 2.87 -16.67 1.49
N ILE A 439 1.80 -16.10 2.07
CA ILE A 439 1.01 -16.76 3.12
C ILE A 439 0.32 -18.02 2.57
N MET A 440 -0.36 -17.92 1.44
CA MET A 440 -1.04 -19.07 0.81
C MET A 440 -0.06 -20.19 0.44
N LEU A 441 1.10 -19.87 -0.13
CA LEU A 441 2.13 -20.88 -0.42
C LEU A 441 2.73 -21.49 0.86
N TYR A 442 2.85 -20.72 1.94
CA TYR A 442 3.24 -21.26 3.24
C TYR A 442 2.19 -22.23 3.78
N GLU A 443 0.90 -21.86 3.74
CA GLU A 443 -0.21 -22.72 4.15
C GLU A 443 -0.26 -24.02 3.32
N ALA A 444 -0.05 -23.92 2.00
CA ALA A 444 -0.12 -25.07 1.08
C ALA A 444 1.11 -26.01 1.18
N THR A 445 2.30 -25.48 1.54
CA THR A 445 3.56 -26.24 1.45
C THR A 445 4.31 -26.43 2.76
N GLY A 446 4.02 -25.61 3.78
CA GLY A 446 4.76 -25.57 5.06
C GLY A 446 6.18 -24.99 4.96
N PHE A 447 6.61 -24.45 3.81
CA PHE A 447 7.97 -23.95 3.66
C PHE A 447 8.16 -22.55 4.23
N GLU A 448 8.91 -22.42 5.30
CA GLU A 448 9.25 -21.19 6.02
C GLU A 448 9.78 -20.05 5.11
N ARG A 449 10.39 -20.38 3.99
CA ARG A 449 10.87 -19.37 3.03
C ARG A 449 9.74 -18.45 2.56
N TYR A 450 8.54 -18.98 2.32
CA TYR A 450 7.40 -18.18 1.86
C TYR A 450 6.89 -17.25 2.95
N LEU A 451 6.89 -17.69 4.20
CA LEU A 451 6.55 -16.85 5.35
C LEU A 451 7.53 -15.68 5.51
N LYS A 452 8.84 -15.95 5.37
CA LYS A 452 9.87 -14.88 5.39
C LYS A 452 9.70 -13.90 4.23
N MET A 453 9.35 -14.39 3.05
CA MET A 453 9.08 -13.54 1.89
C MET A 453 7.83 -12.68 2.10
N ALA A 454 6.75 -13.25 2.66
CA ALA A 454 5.55 -12.52 3.05
C ALA A 454 5.84 -11.42 4.09
N GLN A 455 6.71 -11.70 5.08
CA GLN A 455 7.13 -10.68 6.05
C GLN A 455 7.84 -9.49 5.38
N LYS A 456 8.71 -9.74 4.39
CA LYS A 456 9.36 -8.64 3.64
C LYS A 456 8.35 -7.80 2.84
N ALA A 457 7.37 -8.45 2.22
CA ALA A 457 6.26 -7.76 1.57
C ALA A 457 5.46 -6.92 2.58
N ALA A 458 5.15 -7.47 3.76
CA ALA A 458 4.43 -6.76 4.82
C ALA A 458 5.20 -5.52 5.33
N TRP A 459 6.53 -5.59 5.44
CA TRP A 459 7.34 -4.42 5.79
C TRP A 459 7.30 -3.34 4.72
N TYR A 460 7.38 -3.69 3.45
CA TYR A 460 7.19 -2.72 2.36
C TYR A 460 5.80 -2.09 2.41
N LEU A 461 4.73 -2.88 2.58
CA LEU A 461 3.38 -2.36 2.75
C LEU A 461 3.27 -1.42 3.95
N SER A 462 4.08 -1.65 5.00
CA SER A 462 4.13 -0.77 6.17
C SER A 462 4.79 0.58 5.90
N THR A 463 5.64 0.71 4.87
CA THR A 463 6.19 2.02 4.46
C THR A 463 5.12 2.95 3.87
N TRP A 464 3.96 2.41 3.50
CA TRP A 464 2.81 3.14 3.00
C TRP A 464 1.75 3.43 4.07
N GLN A 465 1.93 2.88 5.29
CA GLN A 465 0.99 3.01 6.40
C GLN A 465 1.38 4.15 7.33
N TRP A 466 0.43 5.05 7.64
CA TRP A 466 0.68 6.16 8.58
C TRP A 466 0.91 5.66 10.00
N HIS A 467 2.06 6.01 10.55
CA HIS A 467 2.49 5.70 11.91
C HIS A 467 2.15 6.80 12.90
N GLN A 468 1.40 7.80 12.47
CA GLN A 468 1.10 9.01 13.24
C GLN A 468 -0.33 9.48 12.99
N SER A 469 -0.80 10.31 13.92
CA SER A 469 -2.03 11.09 13.77
C SER A 469 -1.66 12.50 13.33
N VAL A 470 -2.01 12.86 12.12
CA VAL A 470 -1.83 14.22 11.62
C VAL A 470 -2.89 15.14 12.23
N VAL A 471 -2.49 16.33 12.64
CA VAL A 471 -3.42 17.34 13.16
C VAL A 471 -3.95 18.19 12.00
N TYR A 472 -5.22 18.02 11.70
CA TYR A 472 -5.90 18.84 10.69
C TYR A 472 -6.41 20.15 11.28
N PRO A 473 -6.46 21.25 10.49
CA PRO A 473 -7.16 22.48 10.88
C PRO A 473 -8.61 22.19 11.29
N SER A 474 -9.06 22.77 12.40
CA SER A 474 -10.38 22.49 12.97
C SER A 474 -11.55 22.92 12.07
N ASP A 475 -11.33 23.84 11.15
CA ASP A 475 -12.28 24.31 10.14
C ASP A 475 -12.29 23.47 8.85
N SER A 476 -11.27 22.61 8.65
CA SER A 476 -11.25 21.67 7.52
C SER A 476 -12.29 20.57 7.70
N ILE A 477 -12.67 19.92 6.59
CA ILE A 477 -13.62 18.77 6.60
C ILE A 477 -13.05 17.65 7.49
N LEU A 478 -11.81 17.27 7.32
CA LEU A 478 -11.16 16.21 8.10
C LEU A 478 -11.02 16.59 9.59
N GLY A 479 -10.74 17.87 9.88
CA GLY A 479 -10.74 18.38 11.26
C GLY A 479 -12.11 18.31 11.92
N LYS A 480 -13.18 18.69 11.21
CA LYS A 480 -14.57 18.58 11.69
C LYS A 480 -15.00 17.13 11.92
N MET A 481 -14.55 16.21 11.07
CA MET A 481 -14.78 14.77 11.24
C MET A 481 -14.01 14.19 12.43
N GLY A 482 -12.97 14.87 12.91
CA GLY A 482 -12.00 14.31 13.84
C GLY A 482 -11.27 13.11 13.23
N TYR A 483 -10.96 13.19 11.93
CA TYR A 483 -10.31 12.11 11.20
C TYR A 483 -8.89 11.88 11.73
N ASP A 484 -8.57 10.62 11.98
CA ASP A 484 -7.26 10.17 12.45
C ASP A 484 -6.53 9.42 11.34
N THR A 485 -5.37 9.90 10.94
CA THR A 485 -4.57 9.25 9.89
C THR A 485 -3.90 7.97 10.34
N PHE A 486 -3.77 7.73 11.66
CA PHE A 486 -3.08 6.54 12.17
C PHE A 486 -3.65 5.25 11.58
N GLY A 487 -2.77 4.44 10.99
CA GLY A 487 -3.15 3.18 10.33
C GLY A 487 -3.64 3.30 8.90
N GLY A 488 -3.94 4.50 8.40
CA GLY A 488 -4.29 4.73 6.98
C GLY A 488 -3.13 4.40 6.05
N THR A 489 -3.42 4.11 4.78
CA THR A 489 -2.39 3.76 3.80
C THR A 489 -2.50 4.62 2.54
N ALA A 490 -1.35 5.04 1.98
CA ALA A 490 -1.34 5.66 0.66
C ALA A 490 -1.43 4.63 -0.47
N VAL A 491 -1.84 5.06 -1.65
CA VAL A 491 -1.97 4.22 -2.85
C VAL A 491 -0.64 4.06 -3.55
N SER A 492 -0.03 5.16 -3.98
CA SER A 492 1.15 5.17 -4.83
C SER A 492 1.90 6.50 -4.73
N THR A 493 3.05 6.58 -5.40
CA THR A 493 3.83 7.83 -5.46
C THR A 493 3.13 8.95 -6.23
N SER A 494 2.19 8.63 -7.10
CA SER A 494 1.37 9.59 -7.84
C SER A 494 0.01 9.85 -7.18
N HIS A 495 -0.64 8.83 -6.62
CA HIS A 495 -1.89 8.96 -5.85
C HIS A 495 -1.58 9.07 -4.35
N HIS A 496 -1.22 10.26 -3.92
CA HIS A 496 -0.75 10.52 -2.57
C HIS A 496 -1.89 10.84 -1.59
N HIS A 497 -2.93 10.04 -1.60
CA HIS A 497 -4.04 10.14 -0.66
C HIS A 497 -4.18 8.84 0.15
N ILE A 498 -4.78 8.95 1.32
CA ILE A 498 -5.13 7.80 2.14
C ILE A 498 -6.40 7.17 1.58
N ASP A 499 -6.35 5.86 1.33
CA ASP A 499 -7.46 5.06 0.84
C ASP A 499 -7.77 3.86 1.74
N PRO A 500 -8.97 3.29 1.66
CA PRO A 500 -9.34 2.11 2.43
C PRO A 500 -8.89 0.80 1.78
N PHE A 501 -8.21 0.80 0.62
CA PHE A 501 -7.95 -0.41 -0.15
C PHE A 501 -7.09 -1.46 0.58
N ALA A 502 -6.28 -1.03 1.54
CA ALA A 502 -5.53 -1.92 2.42
C ALA A 502 -6.39 -2.93 3.20
N LEU A 503 -7.71 -2.71 3.28
CA LEU A 503 -8.65 -3.69 3.83
C LEU A 503 -8.53 -5.07 3.17
N CYS A 504 -8.12 -5.13 1.90
CA CYS A 504 -7.99 -6.38 1.15
C CYS A 504 -6.91 -7.33 1.69
N TYR A 505 -5.97 -6.87 2.54
CA TYR A 505 -4.93 -7.70 3.15
C TYR A 505 -4.92 -7.69 4.69
N VAL A 506 -5.97 -7.16 5.33
CA VAL A 506 -6.09 -7.16 6.80
C VAL A 506 -6.07 -8.57 7.38
N GLU A 507 -6.77 -9.52 6.75
CA GLU A 507 -6.79 -10.92 7.17
C GLU A 507 -5.40 -11.56 7.02
N ASP A 508 -4.68 -11.25 5.95
CA ASP A 508 -3.33 -11.77 5.72
C ASP A 508 -2.34 -11.27 6.77
N LEU A 509 -2.44 -10.01 7.20
CA LEU A 509 -1.65 -9.51 8.33
C LEU A 509 -2.00 -10.24 9.64
N LYS A 510 -3.26 -10.57 9.89
CA LYS A 510 -3.66 -11.38 11.07
C LYS A 510 -3.08 -12.79 10.99
N LYS A 511 -3.13 -13.45 9.84
CA LYS A 511 -2.48 -14.75 9.62
C LYS A 511 -0.97 -14.65 9.84
N LEU A 512 -0.35 -13.59 9.33
CA LEU A 512 1.08 -13.32 9.52
C LEU A 512 1.42 -13.17 11.02
N ALA A 513 0.58 -12.48 11.79
CA ALA A 513 0.75 -12.37 13.23
C ALA A 513 0.74 -13.74 13.94
N ILE A 514 -0.19 -14.60 13.56
CA ILE A 514 -0.33 -15.97 14.11
C ILE A 514 0.90 -16.82 13.75
N PHE A 515 1.28 -16.87 12.48
CA PHE A 515 2.38 -17.72 12.00
C PHE A 515 3.74 -17.25 12.52
N THR A 516 3.96 -15.95 12.64
CA THR A 516 5.22 -15.38 13.13
C THR A 516 5.24 -15.15 14.65
N LYS A 517 4.11 -15.34 15.35
CA LYS A 517 3.92 -15.00 16.77
C LYS A 517 4.28 -13.53 17.07
N ASN A 518 4.05 -12.64 16.12
CA ASN A 518 4.38 -11.23 16.21
C ASN A 518 3.11 -10.38 16.15
N THR A 519 2.67 -9.91 17.30
CA THR A 519 1.41 -9.17 17.49
C THR A 519 1.39 -7.80 16.82
N GLN A 520 2.54 -7.28 16.35
CA GLN A 520 2.54 -6.01 15.63
C GLN A 520 1.72 -6.09 14.34
N TRP A 521 1.70 -7.24 13.66
CA TRP A 521 0.93 -7.41 12.43
C TRP A 521 -0.57 -7.35 12.68
N GLU A 522 -1.04 -7.93 13.79
CA GLU A 522 -2.44 -7.81 14.20
C GLU A 522 -2.81 -6.35 14.55
N SER A 523 -1.91 -5.65 15.25
CA SER A 523 -2.08 -4.23 15.58
C SER A 523 -2.19 -3.37 14.31
N ARG A 524 -1.34 -3.61 13.30
CA ARG A 524 -1.38 -2.92 12.00
C ARG A 524 -2.65 -3.22 11.23
N ALA A 525 -3.06 -4.49 11.21
CA ALA A 525 -4.32 -4.92 10.59
C ALA A 525 -5.53 -4.20 11.19
N PHE A 526 -5.60 -4.14 12.51
CA PHE A 526 -6.71 -3.46 13.20
C PHE A 526 -6.70 -1.94 12.94
N ALA A 527 -5.52 -1.32 12.89
CA ALA A 527 -5.41 0.11 12.59
C ALA A 527 -5.84 0.44 11.15
N ILE A 528 -5.56 -0.41 10.16
CA ILE A 528 -6.08 -0.27 8.79
C ILE A 528 -7.62 -0.32 8.80
N TRP A 529 -8.19 -1.33 9.45
CA TRP A 529 -9.65 -1.48 9.53
C TRP A 529 -10.30 -0.28 10.25
N TYR A 530 -9.72 0.16 11.37
CA TYR A 530 -10.18 1.35 12.08
C TYR A 530 -10.13 2.59 11.19
N ASN A 531 -8.99 2.83 10.51
CA ASN A 531 -8.84 3.99 9.65
C ASN A 531 -9.87 4.00 8.52
N ALA A 532 -10.04 2.87 7.83
CA ALA A 532 -11.01 2.73 6.74
C ALA A 532 -12.46 2.95 7.22
N SER A 533 -12.80 2.52 8.44
CA SER A 533 -14.14 2.68 9.00
C SER A 533 -14.53 4.14 9.26
N GLN A 534 -13.55 5.04 9.41
CA GLN A 534 -13.81 6.47 9.62
C GLN A 534 -14.40 7.16 8.37
N GLY A 535 -14.14 6.61 7.17
CA GLY A 535 -14.68 7.12 5.91
C GLY A 535 -16.14 6.73 5.67
N ILE A 536 -16.75 5.90 6.53
CA ILE A 536 -18.14 5.49 6.39
C ILE A 536 -19.04 6.57 7.02
N SER A 537 -19.86 7.21 6.19
CA SER A 537 -20.81 8.24 6.66
C SER A 537 -21.92 7.61 7.50
N ASP A 538 -22.16 8.18 8.67
CA ASP A 538 -23.30 7.87 9.55
C ASP A 538 -24.42 8.92 9.42
N GLY A 539 -24.32 9.87 8.49
CA GLY A 539 -25.29 10.93 8.24
C GLY A 539 -25.17 12.12 9.20
N THR A 540 -24.19 12.13 10.11
CA THR A 540 -24.03 13.23 11.09
C THR A 540 -23.26 14.42 10.54
N LEU A 541 -22.47 14.24 9.47
CA LEU A 541 -21.73 15.28 8.79
C LEU A 541 -22.22 15.44 7.35
N MET A 542 -22.80 16.58 7.04
CA MET A 542 -23.16 16.95 5.67
C MET A 542 -21.93 17.46 4.94
N ILE A 543 -21.49 16.74 3.91
CA ILE A 543 -20.40 17.13 3.01
C ILE A 543 -21.05 17.44 1.67
N GLY A 544 -20.89 18.64 1.15
CA GLY A 544 -21.37 18.98 -0.20
C GLY A 544 -22.28 20.20 -0.31
N GLU A 545 -22.45 20.96 0.75
CA GLU A 545 -23.09 22.28 0.67
C GLU A 545 -22.07 23.42 0.51
N THR A 546 -21.00 23.19 -0.26
CA THR A 546 -20.05 24.27 -0.57
C THR A 546 -19.88 24.41 -2.06
#